data_6c1de9d853f5e67cd568478a761016c2
#
_entry.id   6c1de9d853f5e67cd568478a761016c2
#
_cell.length_a   1.000
_cell.length_b   1.000
_cell.length_c   1.000
_cell.angle_alpha   90.00
_cell.angle_beta   90.00
_cell.angle_gamma   90.00
#
_symmetry.space_group_name_H-M   'P 1'
#
loop_
_entity.id
_entity.type
_entity.pdbx_description
1 polymer ?
#
loop_
_entity_poly.entity_id
_entity_poly.type
_entity_poly.pdbx_seq_one_letter_code
_entity_poly.pdbx_strand_id
1 'polypeptide(L)'
;MLLAVLGLGVFLAGLELMVTAVALPSIVVDLASWTQLRLASWIINGYLLAYVITMPLAGRLADAWGARRLFLGGLALFIIGSILAGRAQSLEELIAGRVVQAVGGGILVPVGTAAASHVFDDHERPRALGVIGALTFLGMAAGPFVGAWIISGFHPATALEGAGLVSGPLHDALAAPWRYVFYVNVPIGIAALALAWAAADGWQTERQPGRIDVGGALAFSVGVGLVLLATTLTGSDEVAGRANPTVLLVAAAAAGLGFVALAAWLGARHPRAFLDTRLFQHPAFSSAALVSLLTGYGFATAIVGGAVFVDRVLYGGPDVQRVALGALAAATAVGALGSGLLLRRLGLGVVTVTGLVLSTGALVRMSAWTPTTGIAEVAVLMAAFGLGFGMTVTPRSTAAVDAVGRAAFGVASATVTVARMLGMAVGLAALTAFGSTTIDRLSHEIYATPDSYREFIPEILRTRPLKDGLVVQALEQWASNEAARILVGIFLVAAAVTALAVLPAVALGRRRMLEP
;
A
#
# COMPACT_ATOMS: atom_id res chain seq x y z
N MET A 1 6.49 26.13 6.08
CA MET A 1 6.38 25.39 7.34
C MET A 1 5.26 24.34 7.30
N LEU A 2 4.01 24.73 7.02
CA LEU A 2 2.87 23.79 7.03
C LEU A 2 3.02 22.61 6.06
N LEU A 3 3.50 22.84 4.82
CA LEU A 3 3.72 21.75 3.86
C LEU A 3 4.75 20.72 4.35
N ALA A 4 5.78 21.17 5.09
CA ALA A 4 6.77 20.27 5.69
C ALA A 4 6.15 19.42 6.81
N VAL A 5 5.26 20.01 7.62
CA VAL A 5 4.53 19.30 8.68
C VAL A 5 3.60 18.23 8.10
N LEU A 6 2.78 18.63 7.11
CA LEU A 6 1.89 17.68 6.41
C LEU A 6 2.71 16.58 5.74
N GLY A 7 3.81 16.99 5.09
CA GLY A 7 4.73 16.06 4.44
C GLY A 7 5.37 15.06 5.38
N LEU A 8 5.77 15.48 6.57
CA LEU A 8 6.35 14.59 7.58
C LEU A 8 5.35 13.54 8.07
N GLY A 9 4.08 13.94 8.29
CA GLY A 9 3.03 13.00 8.68
C GLY A 9 2.73 11.95 7.60
N VAL A 10 2.64 12.35 6.33
CA VAL A 10 2.39 11.40 5.24
C VAL A 10 3.63 10.56 4.93
N PHE A 11 4.84 11.08 5.16
CA PHE A 11 6.08 10.33 5.07
C PHE A 11 6.11 9.20 6.10
N LEU A 12 5.77 9.48 7.37
CA LEU A 12 5.66 8.47 8.42
C LEU A 12 4.65 7.38 8.06
N ALA A 13 3.46 7.78 7.57
CA ALA A 13 2.44 6.82 7.13
C ALA A 13 2.94 5.95 5.96
N GLY A 14 3.72 6.53 5.04
CA GLY A 14 4.35 5.79 3.94
C GLY A 14 5.44 4.84 4.42
N LEU A 15 6.34 5.29 5.29
CA LEU A 15 7.44 4.50 5.85
C LEU A 15 6.92 3.26 6.55
N GLU A 16 5.87 3.42 7.35
CA GLU A 16 5.26 2.34 8.14
C GLU A 16 4.69 1.21 7.28
N LEU A 17 4.18 1.52 6.08
CA LEU A 17 3.65 0.50 5.17
C LEU A 17 4.70 -0.53 4.75
N MET A 18 5.97 -0.14 4.70
CA MET A 18 7.04 -1.01 4.16
C MET A 18 8.05 -1.46 5.21
N VAL A 19 8.28 -0.67 6.27
CA VAL A 19 9.30 -0.98 7.28
C VAL A 19 8.99 -2.27 8.04
N THR A 20 7.73 -2.52 8.37
CA THR A 20 7.28 -3.70 9.10
C THR A 20 7.49 -5.00 8.32
N ALA A 21 7.41 -4.95 6.99
CA ALA A 21 7.62 -6.14 6.15
C ALA A 21 9.05 -6.71 6.32
N VAL A 22 10.04 -5.84 6.50
CA VAL A 22 11.44 -6.24 6.74
C VAL A 22 11.63 -6.79 8.16
N ALA A 23 10.88 -6.27 9.13
CA ALA A 23 10.96 -6.73 10.52
C ALA A 23 10.19 -8.05 10.78
N LEU A 24 9.27 -8.43 9.89
CA LEU A 24 8.36 -9.57 10.09
C LEU A 24 9.08 -10.88 10.44
N PRO A 25 10.18 -11.30 9.77
CA PRO A 25 10.90 -12.52 10.15
C PRO A 25 11.41 -12.47 11.59
N SER A 26 11.98 -11.35 12.04
CA SER A 26 12.49 -11.17 13.40
C SER A 26 11.37 -11.17 14.44
N ILE A 27 10.22 -10.58 14.11
CA ILE A 27 9.01 -10.59 14.96
C ILE A 27 8.49 -12.01 15.14
N VAL A 28 8.41 -12.77 14.04
CA VAL A 28 7.93 -14.17 14.07
C VAL A 28 8.82 -15.05 14.94
N VAL A 29 10.14 -14.88 14.85
CA VAL A 29 11.10 -15.64 15.68
C VAL A 29 10.94 -15.31 17.16
N ASP A 30 10.65 -14.06 17.52
CA ASP A 30 10.57 -13.59 18.91
C ASP A 30 9.19 -13.86 19.55
N LEU A 31 8.09 -13.60 18.83
CA LEU A 31 6.73 -13.62 19.39
C LEU A 31 5.87 -14.81 18.95
N ALA A 32 6.23 -15.54 17.88
CA ALA A 32 5.39 -16.58 17.31
C ALA A 32 5.90 -17.98 17.63
N SER A 33 4.98 -18.89 17.98
CA SER A 33 5.22 -20.33 17.87
C SER A 33 4.97 -20.79 16.42
N TRP A 34 5.49 -21.96 16.05
CA TRP A 34 5.26 -22.56 14.73
C TRP A 34 3.76 -22.72 14.37
N THR A 35 2.91 -22.83 15.38
CA THR A 35 1.45 -22.92 15.23
C THR A 35 0.77 -21.57 14.99
N GLN A 36 1.47 -20.47 15.19
CA GLN A 36 0.94 -19.10 15.12
C GLN A 36 1.40 -18.32 13.88
N LEU A 37 2.12 -18.94 12.93
CA LEU A 37 2.59 -18.28 11.71
C LEU A 37 1.45 -17.61 10.92
N ARG A 38 0.27 -18.20 10.96
CA ARG A 38 -0.95 -17.66 10.36
C ARG A 38 -1.39 -16.36 11.02
N LEU A 39 -1.33 -16.29 12.35
CA LEU A 39 -1.66 -15.08 13.11
C LEU A 39 -0.66 -13.95 12.80
N ALA A 40 0.60 -14.28 12.55
CA ALA A 40 1.64 -13.31 12.20
C ALA A 40 1.32 -12.52 10.91
N SER A 41 0.59 -13.09 9.95
CA SER A 41 0.17 -12.36 8.75
C SER A 41 -0.74 -11.16 9.07
N TRP A 42 -1.48 -11.22 10.18
CA TRP A 42 -2.36 -10.14 10.63
C TRP A 42 -1.62 -8.91 11.14
N ILE A 43 -0.31 -9.01 11.41
CA ILE A 43 0.55 -7.84 11.70
C ILE A 43 0.49 -6.84 10.52
N ILE A 44 0.49 -7.36 9.29
CA ILE A 44 0.41 -6.55 8.07
C ILE A 44 -1.04 -6.36 7.63
N ASN A 45 -1.82 -7.44 7.55
CA ASN A 45 -3.18 -7.41 7.02
C ASN A 45 -4.13 -6.62 7.93
N GLY A 46 -4.02 -6.77 9.25
CA GLY A 46 -4.80 -6.02 10.24
C GLY A 46 -4.52 -4.52 10.16
N TYR A 47 -3.25 -4.15 9.99
CA TYR A 47 -2.86 -2.77 9.75
C TYR A 47 -3.49 -2.22 8.46
N LEU A 48 -3.30 -2.92 7.32
CA LEU A 48 -3.83 -2.46 6.02
C LEU A 48 -5.35 -2.33 6.05
N LEU A 49 -6.04 -3.29 6.66
CA LEU A 49 -7.49 -3.27 6.79
C LEU A 49 -7.97 -2.05 7.60
N ALA A 50 -7.43 -1.84 8.80
CA ALA A 50 -7.77 -0.70 9.64
C ALA A 50 -7.42 0.64 8.97
N TYR A 51 -6.25 0.70 8.29
CA TYR A 51 -5.78 1.86 7.55
C TYR A 51 -6.76 2.27 6.45
N VAL A 52 -7.19 1.32 5.61
CA VAL A 52 -8.11 1.58 4.49
C VAL A 52 -9.52 1.92 4.96
N ILE A 53 -10.01 1.24 6.00
CA ILE A 53 -11.33 1.51 6.59
C ILE A 53 -11.39 2.92 7.19
N THR A 54 -10.30 3.39 7.80
CA THR A 54 -10.24 4.70 8.45
C THR A 54 -10.24 5.86 7.45
N MET A 55 -9.65 5.70 6.27
CA MET A 55 -9.46 6.79 5.30
C MET A 55 -10.74 7.55 4.91
N PRO A 56 -11.84 6.88 4.51
CA PRO A 56 -13.04 7.60 4.10
C PRO A 56 -13.67 8.36 5.26
N LEU A 57 -13.65 7.75 6.45
CA LEU A 57 -14.14 8.37 7.67
C LEU A 57 -13.30 9.61 8.04
N ALA A 58 -11.97 9.50 7.91
CA ALA A 58 -11.04 10.59 8.16
C ALA A 58 -11.29 11.80 7.23
N GLY A 59 -11.56 11.54 5.94
CA GLY A 59 -11.91 12.61 5.00
C GLY A 59 -13.14 13.39 5.44
N ARG A 60 -14.21 12.68 5.81
CA ARG A 60 -15.46 13.31 6.25
C ARG A 60 -15.32 14.02 7.60
N LEU A 61 -14.60 13.42 8.53
CA LEU A 61 -14.30 14.05 9.82
C LEU A 61 -13.47 15.32 9.63
N ALA A 62 -12.54 15.34 8.65
CA ALA A 62 -11.75 16.53 8.35
C ALA A 62 -12.62 17.69 7.85
N ASP A 63 -13.60 17.41 6.99
CA ASP A 63 -14.54 18.42 6.50
C ASP A 63 -15.47 18.93 7.62
N ALA A 64 -15.85 18.07 8.59
CA ALA A 64 -16.74 18.41 9.68
C ALA A 64 -16.03 19.13 10.85
N TRP A 65 -14.89 18.62 11.31
CA TRP A 65 -14.19 19.09 12.53
C TRP A 65 -13.00 19.99 12.22
N GLY A 66 -12.58 20.05 10.95
CA GLY A 66 -11.42 20.77 10.46
C GLY A 66 -10.17 19.87 10.42
N ALA A 67 -9.42 20.02 9.35
CA ALA A 67 -8.26 19.17 9.05
C ALA A 67 -7.18 19.19 10.14
N ARG A 68 -6.94 20.36 10.77
CA ARG A 68 -5.92 20.49 11.82
C ARG A 68 -6.15 19.56 13.01
N ARG A 69 -7.37 19.61 13.60
CA ARG A 69 -7.67 18.81 14.80
C ARG A 69 -7.53 17.33 14.50
N LEU A 70 -8.00 16.93 13.33
CA LEU A 70 -7.97 15.53 12.93
C LEU A 70 -6.55 15.06 12.59
N PHE A 71 -5.74 15.90 11.96
CA PHE A 71 -4.34 15.57 11.66
C PHE A 71 -3.52 15.41 12.95
N LEU A 72 -3.68 16.33 13.93
CA LEU A 72 -3.03 16.23 15.24
C LEU A 72 -3.49 14.96 15.99
N GLY A 73 -4.79 14.66 15.98
CA GLY A 73 -5.33 13.43 16.57
C GLY A 73 -4.80 12.17 15.87
N GLY A 74 -4.68 12.20 14.53
CA GLY A 74 -4.09 11.12 13.73
C GLY A 74 -2.63 10.87 14.08
N LEU A 75 -1.81 11.94 14.20
CA LEU A 75 -0.42 11.84 14.66
C LEU A 75 -0.32 11.26 16.07
N ALA A 76 -1.17 11.74 17.00
CA ALA A 76 -1.18 11.22 18.37
C ALA A 76 -1.53 9.72 18.41
N LEU A 77 -2.57 9.30 17.69
CA LEU A 77 -2.95 7.88 17.58
C LEU A 77 -1.83 7.04 16.94
N PHE A 78 -1.17 7.58 15.91
CA PHE A 78 -0.04 6.91 15.26
C PHE A 78 1.13 6.69 16.22
N ILE A 79 1.47 7.71 17.02
CA ILE A 79 2.54 7.62 18.04
C ILE A 79 2.15 6.60 19.13
N ILE A 80 0.92 6.69 19.65
CA ILE A 80 0.42 5.75 20.67
C ILE A 80 0.46 4.32 20.13
N GLY A 81 -0.06 4.09 18.93
CA GLY A 81 -0.02 2.77 18.28
C GLY A 81 1.41 2.26 18.07
N SER A 82 2.35 3.13 17.70
CA SER A 82 3.77 2.78 17.58
C SER A 82 4.39 2.36 18.92
N ILE A 83 4.06 3.06 20.01
CA ILE A 83 4.52 2.69 21.36
C ILE A 83 3.92 1.34 21.77
N LEU A 84 2.61 1.14 21.55
CA LEU A 84 1.94 -0.11 21.88
C LEU A 84 2.54 -1.29 21.09
N ALA A 85 2.75 -1.12 19.79
CA ALA A 85 3.35 -2.13 18.94
C ALA A 85 4.79 -2.48 19.38
N GLY A 86 5.62 -1.47 19.67
CA GLY A 86 6.99 -1.68 20.14
C GLY A 86 7.09 -2.34 21.53
N ARG A 87 6.07 -2.20 22.39
CA ARG A 87 6.02 -2.81 23.73
C ARG A 87 5.39 -4.19 23.76
N ALA A 88 4.80 -4.65 22.67
CA ALA A 88 4.04 -5.89 22.62
C ALA A 88 4.86 -7.10 23.11
N GLN A 89 4.22 -7.95 23.91
CA GLN A 89 4.78 -9.20 24.43
C GLN A 89 4.17 -10.44 23.78
N SER A 90 3.11 -10.24 22.99
CA SER A 90 2.45 -11.29 22.21
C SER A 90 2.06 -10.79 20.83
N LEU A 91 1.73 -11.73 19.91
CA LEU A 91 1.26 -11.37 18.58
C LEU A 91 -0.06 -10.58 18.63
N GLU A 92 -0.96 -10.92 19.53
CA GLU A 92 -2.25 -10.27 19.72
C GLU A 92 -2.08 -8.82 20.16
N GLU A 93 -1.19 -8.55 21.12
CA GLU A 93 -0.85 -7.19 21.56
C GLU A 93 -0.22 -6.39 20.42
N LEU A 94 0.68 -7.01 19.65
CA LEU A 94 1.30 -6.37 18.51
C LEU A 94 0.25 -6.01 17.44
N ILE A 95 -0.63 -6.94 17.10
CA ILE A 95 -1.72 -6.70 16.14
C ILE A 95 -2.64 -5.58 16.63
N ALA A 96 -3.00 -5.57 17.92
CA ALA A 96 -3.83 -4.51 18.49
C ALA A 96 -3.14 -3.14 18.41
N GLY A 97 -1.85 -3.05 18.77
CA GLY A 97 -1.05 -1.84 18.61
C GLY A 97 -0.97 -1.36 17.16
N ARG A 98 -0.83 -2.29 16.22
CA ARG A 98 -0.83 -2.04 14.78
C ARG A 98 -2.16 -1.50 14.27
N VAL A 99 -3.29 -2.00 14.78
CA VAL A 99 -4.62 -1.48 14.44
C VAL A 99 -4.76 -0.02 14.91
N VAL A 100 -4.35 0.30 16.14
CA VAL A 100 -4.36 1.68 16.65
C VAL A 100 -3.47 2.58 15.80
N GLN A 101 -2.26 2.14 15.47
CA GLN A 101 -1.32 2.85 14.62
C GLN A 101 -1.91 3.09 13.22
N ALA A 102 -2.57 2.08 12.65
CA ALA A 102 -3.20 2.14 11.34
C ALA A 102 -4.35 3.16 11.26
N VAL A 103 -5.15 3.29 12.32
CA VAL A 103 -6.17 4.35 12.43
C VAL A 103 -5.50 5.72 12.35
N GLY A 104 -4.40 5.93 13.08
CA GLY A 104 -3.62 7.16 12.99
C GLY A 104 -3.10 7.41 11.57
N GLY A 105 -2.42 6.44 10.98
CA GLY A 105 -1.86 6.52 9.62
C GLY A 105 -2.93 6.75 8.53
N GLY A 106 -4.08 6.09 8.64
CA GLY A 106 -5.21 6.23 7.73
C GLY A 106 -5.85 7.63 7.76
N ILE A 107 -5.67 8.37 8.84
CA ILE A 107 -6.06 9.78 8.93
C ILE A 107 -5.05 10.67 8.20
N LEU A 108 -3.75 10.44 8.36
CA LEU A 108 -2.70 11.38 7.95
C LEU A 108 -2.71 11.68 6.44
N VAL A 109 -2.86 10.66 5.59
CA VAL A 109 -2.74 10.83 4.14
C VAL A 109 -3.92 11.61 3.54
N PRO A 110 -5.20 11.24 3.73
CA PRO A 110 -6.32 11.98 3.15
C PRO A 110 -6.47 13.37 3.77
N VAL A 111 -6.25 13.50 5.09
CA VAL A 111 -6.36 14.78 5.78
C VAL A 111 -5.21 15.71 5.42
N GLY A 112 -3.99 15.19 5.28
CA GLY A 112 -2.83 15.95 4.79
C GLY A 112 -3.05 16.49 3.38
N THR A 113 -3.59 15.67 2.48
CA THR A 113 -3.94 16.07 1.10
C THR A 113 -5.06 17.12 1.10
N ALA A 114 -6.11 16.93 1.91
CA ALA A 114 -7.20 17.90 2.04
C ALA A 114 -6.70 19.23 2.61
N ALA A 115 -5.89 19.20 3.66
CA ALA A 115 -5.32 20.41 4.27
C ALA A 115 -4.45 21.19 3.27
N ALA A 116 -3.59 20.49 2.52
CA ALA A 116 -2.81 21.12 1.45
C ALA A 116 -3.72 21.76 0.39
N SER A 117 -4.83 21.10 0.04
CA SER A 117 -5.79 21.62 -0.94
C SER A 117 -6.53 22.87 -0.44
N HIS A 118 -6.73 23.02 0.86
CA HIS A 118 -7.36 24.20 1.47
C HIS A 118 -6.42 25.39 1.60
N VAL A 119 -5.17 25.11 1.97
CA VAL A 119 -4.20 26.16 2.33
C VAL A 119 -3.55 26.77 1.10
N PHE A 120 -3.29 25.97 0.08
CA PHE A 120 -2.66 26.45 -1.16
C PHE A 120 -3.72 26.82 -2.20
N ASP A 121 -3.51 27.94 -2.87
CA ASP A 121 -4.40 28.42 -3.93
C ASP A 121 -4.33 27.54 -5.19
N ASP A 122 -5.18 27.81 -6.18
CA ASP A 122 -5.31 27.00 -7.38
C ASP A 122 -4.01 26.91 -8.21
N HIS A 123 -3.12 27.91 -8.09
CA HIS A 123 -1.82 27.93 -8.77
C HIS A 123 -0.76 27.09 -8.06
N GLU A 124 -0.77 27.07 -6.74
CA GLU A 124 0.23 26.37 -5.93
C GLU A 124 -0.21 24.95 -5.52
N ARG A 125 -1.52 24.69 -5.48
CA ARG A 125 -2.10 23.40 -5.07
C ARG A 125 -1.50 22.19 -5.79
N PRO A 126 -1.34 22.16 -7.13
CA PRO A 126 -0.75 21.00 -7.80
C PRO A 126 0.68 20.70 -7.34
N ARG A 127 1.46 21.75 -7.06
CA ARG A 127 2.81 21.60 -6.54
C ARG A 127 2.80 21.06 -5.09
N ALA A 128 1.93 21.58 -4.24
CA ALA A 128 1.77 21.12 -2.87
C ALA A 128 1.34 19.64 -2.82
N LEU A 129 0.35 19.26 -3.65
CA LEU A 129 -0.10 17.86 -3.76
C LEU A 129 1.01 16.94 -4.32
N GLY A 130 1.83 17.44 -5.24
CA GLY A 130 3.00 16.73 -5.74
C GLY A 130 4.02 16.45 -4.64
N VAL A 131 4.29 17.42 -3.77
CA VAL A 131 5.18 17.25 -2.61
C VAL A 131 4.61 16.25 -1.61
N ILE A 132 3.32 16.34 -1.28
CA ILE A 132 2.64 15.38 -0.38
C ILE A 132 2.73 13.96 -0.95
N GLY A 133 2.42 13.80 -2.23
CA GLY A 133 2.54 12.50 -2.92
C GLY A 133 3.97 11.97 -2.90
N ALA A 134 4.94 12.80 -3.26
CA ALA A 134 6.36 12.42 -3.28
C ALA A 134 6.86 12.00 -1.89
N LEU A 135 6.53 12.73 -0.84
CA LEU A 135 6.93 12.40 0.53
C LEU A 135 6.29 11.10 1.03
N THR A 136 5.04 10.81 0.63
CA THR A 136 4.40 9.51 0.92
C THR A 136 5.20 8.35 0.30
N PHE A 137 5.56 8.45 -0.97
CA PHE A 137 6.31 7.40 -1.66
C PHE A 137 7.78 7.35 -1.25
N LEU A 138 8.38 8.49 -0.91
CA LEU A 138 9.73 8.53 -0.34
C LEU A 138 9.76 7.82 1.03
N GLY A 139 8.72 7.98 1.85
CA GLY A 139 8.54 7.19 3.08
C GLY A 139 8.51 5.70 2.78
N MET A 140 7.69 5.28 1.81
CA MET A 140 7.63 3.86 1.40
C MET A 140 8.99 3.35 0.90
N ALA A 141 9.76 4.16 0.16
CA ALA A 141 11.10 3.80 -0.29
C ALA A 141 12.07 3.67 0.88
N ALA A 142 12.01 4.58 1.84
CA ALA A 142 12.89 4.58 3.00
C ALA A 142 12.62 3.39 3.95
N GLY A 143 11.38 2.87 3.97
CA GLY A 143 10.96 1.79 4.86
C GLY A 143 11.91 0.59 4.89
N PRO A 144 12.19 -0.08 3.76
CA PRO A 144 13.09 -1.22 3.70
C PRO A 144 14.53 -0.90 4.16
N PHE A 145 15.03 0.30 3.83
CA PHE A 145 16.37 0.72 4.24
C PHE A 145 16.45 0.97 5.75
N VAL A 146 15.48 1.71 6.29
CA VAL A 146 15.39 2.00 7.72
C VAL A 146 15.17 0.71 8.51
N GLY A 147 14.27 -0.17 8.05
CA GLY A 147 14.01 -1.45 8.68
C GLY A 147 15.25 -2.35 8.72
N ALA A 148 15.93 -2.51 7.59
CA ALA A 148 17.15 -3.30 7.51
C ALA A 148 18.27 -2.73 8.40
N TRP A 149 18.47 -1.40 8.37
CA TRP A 149 19.46 -0.74 9.22
C TRP A 149 19.18 -0.94 10.71
N ILE A 150 17.92 -0.86 11.13
CA ILE A 150 17.53 -1.11 12.51
C ILE A 150 17.80 -2.58 12.88
N ILE A 151 17.33 -3.54 12.06
CA ILE A 151 17.43 -4.96 12.37
C ILE A 151 18.89 -5.44 12.39
N SER A 152 19.76 -4.94 11.51
CA SER A 152 21.13 -5.41 11.38
C SER A 152 22.17 -4.59 12.16
N GLY A 153 21.87 -3.33 12.47
CA GLY A 153 22.87 -2.40 13.00
C GLY A 153 22.55 -1.77 14.35
N PHE A 154 21.30 -1.83 14.81
CA PHE A 154 20.88 -1.13 16.02
C PHE A 154 20.55 -2.13 17.14
N HIS A 155 21.56 -2.42 18.00
CA HIS A 155 21.46 -3.39 19.09
C HIS A 155 21.81 -2.73 20.44
N PRO A 156 20.95 -1.88 21.00
CA PRO A 156 21.27 -1.14 22.23
C PRO A 156 21.40 -2.05 23.46
N ALA A 157 20.83 -3.27 23.43
CA ALA A 157 21.02 -4.25 24.48
C ALA A 157 22.51 -4.61 24.69
N THR A 158 23.32 -4.63 23.62
CA THR A 158 24.76 -4.91 23.74
C THR A 158 25.51 -3.86 24.55
N ALA A 159 25.05 -2.61 24.55
CA ALA A 159 25.60 -1.57 25.40
C ALA A 159 25.27 -1.80 26.89
N LEU A 160 24.07 -2.33 27.19
CA LEU A 160 23.67 -2.71 28.55
C LEU A 160 24.44 -3.92 29.02
N GLU A 161 24.67 -4.92 28.17
CA GLU A 161 25.49 -6.10 28.45
C GLU A 161 26.94 -5.69 28.76
N GLY A 162 27.50 -4.74 27.99
CA GLY A 162 28.82 -4.15 28.25
C GLY A 162 28.89 -3.39 29.58
N ALA A 163 27.75 -2.90 30.10
CA ALA A 163 27.61 -2.27 31.41
C ALA A 163 27.27 -3.28 32.55
N GLY A 164 27.24 -4.59 32.27
CA GLY A 164 26.91 -5.64 33.22
C GLY A 164 25.41 -5.89 33.44
N LEU A 165 24.53 -5.27 32.66
CA LEU A 165 23.07 -5.45 32.72
C LEU A 165 22.64 -6.48 31.66
N VAL A 166 22.84 -7.76 31.94
CA VAL A 166 22.56 -8.89 31.01
C VAL A 166 21.15 -9.47 31.14
N SER A 167 20.33 -8.97 32.08
CA SER A 167 18.93 -9.40 32.26
C SER A 167 18.12 -8.35 32.98
N GLY A 168 16.80 -8.44 32.87
CA GLY A 168 15.82 -7.59 33.53
C GLY A 168 14.92 -6.84 32.59
N PRO A 169 13.84 -6.18 33.09
CA PRO A 169 12.80 -5.59 32.26
C PRO A 169 13.31 -4.56 31.22
N LEU A 170 14.39 -3.85 31.54
CA LEU A 170 15.00 -2.88 30.62
C LEU A 170 15.79 -3.59 29.51
N HIS A 171 16.60 -4.60 29.89
CA HIS A 171 17.33 -5.41 28.92
C HIS A 171 16.36 -6.10 27.95
N ASP A 172 15.33 -6.78 28.48
CA ASP A 172 14.35 -7.52 27.69
C ASP A 172 13.55 -6.60 26.76
N ALA A 173 13.23 -5.38 27.21
CA ALA A 173 12.57 -4.37 26.38
C ALA A 173 13.47 -3.85 25.23
N LEU A 174 14.80 -3.91 25.40
CA LEU A 174 15.78 -3.41 24.44
C LEU A 174 16.46 -4.52 23.61
N ALA A 175 16.27 -5.80 24.01
CA ALA A 175 16.95 -6.94 23.39
C ALA A 175 16.48 -7.24 21.95
N ALA A 176 15.20 -6.99 21.65
CA ALA A 176 14.61 -7.33 20.35
C ALA A 176 14.72 -6.16 19.35
N PRO A 177 15.59 -6.21 18.32
CA PRO A 177 15.81 -5.11 17.38
C PRO A 177 14.55 -4.68 16.62
N TRP A 178 13.62 -5.60 16.36
CA TRP A 178 12.38 -5.28 15.64
C TRP A 178 11.49 -4.25 16.37
N ARG A 179 11.61 -4.11 17.69
CA ARG A 179 10.84 -3.12 18.47
C ARG A 179 11.17 -1.69 18.06
N TYR A 180 12.42 -1.45 17.68
CA TYR A 180 12.89 -0.13 17.26
C TYR A 180 12.34 0.30 15.90
N VAL A 181 11.86 -0.64 15.09
CA VAL A 181 11.14 -0.33 13.85
C VAL A 181 9.86 0.47 14.14
N PHE A 182 9.24 0.22 15.29
CA PHE A 182 8.09 0.99 15.76
C PHE A 182 8.51 2.23 16.55
N TYR A 183 9.53 2.12 17.40
CA TYR A 183 9.98 3.25 18.21
C TYR A 183 10.60 4.39 17.40
N VAL A 184 11.16 4.14 16.23
CA VAL A 184 11.68 5.20 15.34
C VAL A 184 10.61 6.20 14.92
N ASN A 185 9.36 5.77 14.85
CA ASN A 185 8.22 6.63 14.54
C ASN A 185 7.90 7.63 15.66
N VAL A 186 8.26 7.31 16.92
CA VAL A 186 7.88 8.12 18.09
C VAL A 186 8.59 9.48 18.09
N PRO A 187 9.92 9.59 18.03
CA PRO A 187 10.60 10.88 18.00
C PRO A 187 10.22 11.71 16.76
N ILE A 188 10.10 11.08 15.60
CA ILE A 188 9.71 11.77 14.36
C ILE A 188 8.25 12.25 14.46
N GLY A 189 7.36 11.42 14.99
CA GLY A 189 5.95 11.76 15.21
C GLY A 189 5.77 12.89 16.23
N ILE A 190 6.52 12.87 17.33
CA ILE A 190 6.52 13.96 18.34
C ILE A 190 7.00 15.26 17.70
N ALA A 191 8.09 15.23 16.92
CA ALA A 191 8.57 16.41 16.20
C ALA A 191 7.51 16.93 15.21
N ALA A 192 6.86 16.03 14.45
CA ALA A 192 5.77 16.39 13.56
C ALA A 192 4.58 17.00 14.31
N LEU A 193 4.22 16.45 15.48
CA LEU A 193 3.13 16.94 16.31
C LEU A 193 3.45 18.33 16.87
N ALA A 194 4.66 18.55 17.36
CA ALA A 194 5.12 19.85 17.87
C ALA A 194 5.13 20.91 16.77
N LEU A 195 5.67 20.58 15.59
CA LEU A 195 5.68 21.46 14.43
C LEU A 195 4.26 21.76 13.92
N ALA A 196 3.37 20.76 13.93
CA ALA A 196 1.98 20.90 13.53
C ALA A 196 1.21 21.80 14.52
N TRP A 197 1.52 21.70 15.79
CA TRP A 197 0.96 22.57 16.82
C TRP A 197 1.47 24.01 16.69
N ALA A 198 2.78 24.19 16.46
CA ALA A 198 3.41 25.51 16.27
C ALA A 198 2.97 26.21 14.97
N ALA A 199 2.56 25.46 13.94
CA ALA A 199 2.02 25.99 12.68
C ALA A 199 0.53 26.40 12.78
N ALA A 200 0.04 26.70 13.98
CA ALA A 200 -1.38 26.87 14.31
C ALA A 200 -2.14 27.85 13.42
N ASP A 201 -1.54 28.96 13.05
CA ASP A 201 -2.20 30.06 12.36
C ASP A 201 -2.40 29.83 10.85
N GLY A 202 -1.69 28.85 10.26
CA GLY A 202 -1.78 28.52 8.83
C GLY A 202 -2.86 27.48 8.46
N TRP A 203 -3.61 26.94 9.43
CA TRP A 203 -4.54 25.82 9.23
C TRP A 203 -6.00 26.25 9.10
N GLN A 204 -6.29 27.31 8.40
CA GLN A 204 -7.69 27.69 8.20
C GLN A 204 -8.30 26.76 7.13
N THR A 205 -9.27 25.93 7.54
CA THR A 205 -10.04 25.06 6.65
C THR A 205 -11.53 25.38 6.79
N GLU A 206 -12.22 25.47 5.66
CA GLU A 206 -13.67 25.58 5.66
C GLU A 206 -14.27 24.34 6.31
N ARG A 207 -15.22 24.55 7.22
CA ARG A 207 -15.89 23.47 7.95
C ARG A 207 -17.33 23.34 7.48
N GLN A 208 -17.78 22.11 7.38
CA GLN A 208 -19.20 21.80 7.24
C GLN A 208 -19.77 21.26 8.56
N PRO A 209 -20.12 22.12 9.54
CA PRO A 209 -20.70 21.66 10.79
C PRO A 209 -22.05 20.99 10.52
N GLY A 210 -22.27 19.81 11.08
CA GLY A 210 -23.52 19.07 10.95
C GLY A 210 -23.39 17.61 11.35
N ARG A 211 -24.53 16.90 11.37
CA ARG A 211 -24.54 15.47 11.72
C ARG A 211 -23.81 14.67 10.63
N ILE A 212 -22.83 13.90 11.04
CA ILE A 212 -22.12 12.96 10.18
C ILE A 212 -23.04 11.78 9.90
N ASP A 213 -23.07 11.29 8.68
CA ASP A 213 -23.74 10.05 8.30
C ASP A 213 -22.95 8.85 8.83
N VAL A 214 -23.12 8.56 10.12
CA VAL A 214 -22.45 7.44 10.79
C VAL A 214 -22.90 6.10 10.20
N GLY A 215 -24.19 5.99 9.81
CA GLY A 215 -24.74 4.78 9.22
C GLY A 215 -24.09 4.44 7.88
N GLY A 216 -23.98 5.43 6.98
CA GLY A 216 -23.29 5.27 5.70
C GLY A 216 -21.79 5.01 5.88
N ALA A 217 -21.14 5.68 6.84
CA ALA A 217 -19.73 5.46 7.16
C ALA A 217 -19.46 4.02 7.64
N LEU A 218 -20.26 3.53 8.57
CA LEU A 218 -20.16 2.16 9.09
C LEU A 218 -20.44 1.13 7.99
N ALA A 219 -21.52 1.31 7.22
CA ALA A 219 -21.84 0.41 6.12
C ALA A 219 -20.72 0.34 5.09
N PHE A 220 -20.16 1.48 4.70
CA PHE A 220 -19.02 1.53 3.78
C PHE A 220 -17.77 0.84 4.37
N SER A 221 -17.44 1.13 5.63
CA SER A 221 -16.27 0.54 6.31
C SER A 221 -16.39 -0.98 6.43
N VAL A 222 -17.57 -1.49 6.82
CA VAL A 222 -17.86 -2.92 6.87
C VAL A 222 -17.79 -3.53 5.46
N GLY A 223 -18.37 -2.85 4.47
CA GLY A 223 -18.36 -3.31 3.08
C GLY A 223 -16.95 -3.44 2.51
N VAL A 224 -16.14 -2.39 2.62
CA VAL A 224 -14.73 -2.41 2.20
C VAL A 224 -13.94 -3.44 3.01
N GLY A 225 -14.19 -3.51 4.33
CA GLY A 225 -13.56 -4.49 5.21
C GLY A 225 -13.83 -5.93 4.78
N LEU A 226 -15.07 -6.27 4.45
CA LEU A 226 -15.44 -7.62 3.98
C LEU A 226 -14.82 -7.95 2.61
N VAL A 227 -14.79 -6.99 1.69
CA VAL A 227 -14.12 -7.19 0.39
C VAL A 227 -12.62 -7.43 0.59
N LEU A 228 -11.94 -6.60 1.40
CA LEU A 228 -10.52 -6.75 1.68
C LEU A 228 -10.23 -8.05 2.44
N LEU A 229 -11.07 -8.42 3.41
CA LEU A 229 -10.95 -9.68 4.13
C LEU A 229 -11.10 -10.87 3.19
N ALA A 230 -12.11 -10.87 2.33
CA ALA A 230 -12.32 -11.92 1.34
C ALA A 230 -11.11 -12.06 0.40
N THR A 231 -10.55 -10.93 -0.08
CA THR A 231 -9.36 -10.95 -0.95
C THR A 231 -8.10 -11.41 -0.21
N THR A 232 -7.94 -11.02 1.06
CA THR A 232 -6.79 -11.43 1.89
C THR A 232 -6.81 -12.93 2.22
N LEU A 233 -8.01 -13.50 2.44
CA LEU A 233 -8.18 -14.92 2.74
C LEU A 233 -8.19 -15.80 1.49
N THR A 234 -8.19 -15.23 0.28
CA THR A 234 -8.10 -16.01 -0.96
C THR A 234 -6.77 -16.74 -1.01
N GLY A 235 -6.80 -18.06 -1.15
CA GLY A 235 -5.60 -18.91 -1.15
C GLY A 235 -4.98 -19.15 0.25
N SER A 236 -5.68 -18.75 1.34
CA SER A 236 -5.21 -19.05 2.71
C SER A 236 -5.73 -20.42 3.16
N ASP A 237 -4.89 -21.16 3.91
CA ASP A 237 -5.27 -22.45 4.51
C ASP A 237 -6.40 -22.33 5.54
N GLU A 238 -6.67 -21.14 6.06
CA GLU A 238 -7.77 -20.87 6.99
C GLU A 238 -9.13 -21.20 6.39
N VAL A 239 -9.25 -21.03 5.09
CA VAL A 239 -10.48 -21.26 4.33
C VAL A 239 -10.43 -22.60 3.60
N ALA A 240 -9.25 -23.10 3.24
CA ALA A 240 -9.07 -24.36 2.51
C ALA A 240 -9.60 -25.59 3.26
N GLY A 241 -9.59 -25.60 4.59
CA GLY A 241 -10.12 -26.67 5.42
C GLY A 241 -11.66 -26.64 5.64
N ARG A 242 -12.36 -25.64 5.07
CA ARG A 242 -13.82 -25.51 5.21
C ARG A 242 -14.55 -26.11 4.01
N ALA A 243 -15.75 -26.60 4.24
CA ALA A 243 -16.63 -27.03 3.15
C ALA A 243 -16.95 -25.81 2.25
N ASN A 244 -16.56 -25.86 0.99
CA ASN A 244 -16.77 -24.80 -0.02
C ASN A 244 -16.09 -23.45 0.29
N PRO A 245 -14.76 -23.41 0.38
CA PRO A 245 -14.01 -22.18 0.68
C PRO A 245 -14.29 -21.06 -0.33
N THR A 246 -14.39 -21.37 -1.61
CA THR A 246 -14.69 -20.39 -2.67
C THR A 246 -16.06 -19.74 -2.47
N VAL A 247 -17.08 -20.53 -2.09
CA VAL A 247 -18.42 -19.99 -1.83
C VAL A 247 -18.41 -19.02 -0.66
N LEU A 248 -17.65 -19.30 0.40
CA LEU A 248 -17.52 -18.43 1.56
C LEU A 248 -16.87 -17.08 1.18
N LEU A 249 -15.79 -17.12 0.40
CA LEU A 249 -15.09 -15.92 -0.05
C LEU A 249 -15.94 -15.08 -1.00
N VAL A 250 -16.63 -15.73 -1.95
CA VAL A 250 -17.56 -15.05 -2.87
C VAL A 250 -18.71 -14.43 -2.10
N ALA A 251 -19.28 -15.16 -1.12
CA ALA A 251 -20.35 -14.63 -0.28
C ALA A 251 -19.90 -13.44 0.56
N ALA A 252 -18.70 -13.47 1.13
CA ALA A 252 -18.12 -12.35 1.87
C ALA A 252 -17.88 -11.13 0.98
N ALA A 253 -17.35 -11.33 -0.22
CA ALA A 253 -17.16 -10.27 -1.21
C ALA A 253 -18.51 -9.68 -1.67
N ALA A 254 -19.49 -10.52 -1.96
CA ALA A 254 -20.84 -10.10 -2.34
C ALA A 254 -21.55 -9.34 -1.20
N ALA A 255 -21.45 -9.82 0.04
CA ALA A 255 -21.96 -9.12 1.21
C ALA A 255 -21.26 -7.75 1.37
N GLY A 256 -19.94 -7.69 1.18
CA GLY A 256 -19.17 -6.45 1.21
C GLY A 256 -19.64 -5.44 0.16
N LEU A 257 -19.85 -5.88 -1.07
CA LEU A 257 -20.42 -5.05 -2.13
C LEU A 257 -21.86 -4.60 -1.81
N GLY A 258 -22.66 -5.47 -1.18
CA GLY A 258 -23.98 -5.14 -0.68
C GLY A 258 -23.97 -4.03 0.37
N PHE A 259 -23.02 -4.06 1.30
CA PHE A 259 -22.82 -3.00 2.30
C PHE A 259 -22.33 -1.69 1.66
N VAL A 260 -21.48 -1.73 0.64
CA VAL A 260 -21.09 -0.53 -0.12
C VAL A 260 -22.28 0.06 -0.86
N ALA A 261 -23.12 -0.79 -1.47
CA ALA A 261 -24.37 -0.37 -2.10
C ALA A 261 -25.35 0.25 -1.08
N LEU A 262 -25.45 -0.36 0.12
CA LEU A 262 -26.23 0.18 1.23
C LEU A 262 -25.72 1.56 1.67
N ALA A 263 -24.41 1.72 1.77
CA ALA A 263 -23.80 3.03 2.09
C ALA A 263 -24.13 4.09 1.03
N ALA A 264 -24.08 3.71 -0.24
CA ALA A 264 -24.47 4.60 -1.36
C ALA A 264 -25.97 4.97 -1.30
N TRP A 265 -26.83 4.00 -0.99
CA TRP A 265 -28.26 4.21 -0.85
C TRP A 265 -28.63 5.09 0.36
N LEU A 266 -27.98 4.87 1.53
CA LEU A 266 -28.12 5.73 2.70
C LEU A 266 -27.63 7.15 2.36
N GLY A 267 -26.50 7.26 1.66
CA GLY A 267 -25.93 8.50 1.23
C GLY A 267 -26.85 9.29 0.29
N ALA A 268 -27.53 8.63 -0.65
CA ALA A 268 -28.47 9.28 -1.55
C ALA A 268 -29.67 9.94 -0.82
N ARG A 269 -29.97 9.51 0.41
CA ARG A 269 -31.08 10.00 1.25
C ARG A 269 -30.65 10.99 2.32
N HIS A 270 -29.35 11.10 2.60
CA HIS A 270 -28.85 11.98 3.64
C HIS A 270 -28.32 13.29 3.03
N PRO A 271 -28.73 14.49 3.53
CA PRO A 271 -28.27 15.78 2.98
C PRO A 271 -26.75 15.95 3.01
N ARG A 272 -26.08 15.23 3.92
CA ARG A 272 -24.62 15.22 4.12
C ARG A 272 -24.13 13.78 4.15
N ALA A 273 -24.31 13.10 3.03
CA ALA A 273 -23.92 11.72 2.84
C ALA A 273 -22.46 11.47 3.18
N PHE A 274 -22.17 10.34 3.80
CA PHE A 274 -20.80 9.85 3.94
C PHE A 274 -20.17 9.60 2.56
N LEU A 275 -20.85 8.86 1.71
CA LEU A 275 -20.50 8.68 0.31
C LEU A 275 -21.48 9.50 -0.54
N ASP A 276 -21.09 10.71 -0.93
CA ASP A 276 -21.93 11.51 -1.81
C ASP A 276 -21.82 10.99 -3.24
N THR A 277 -22.79 10.17 -3.63
CA THR A 277 -22.88 9.58 -4.97
C THR A 277 -23.01 10.61 -6.08
N ARG A 278 -23.44 11.85 -5.77
CA ARG A 278 -23.53 12.96 -6.72
C ARG A 278 -22.15 13.38 -7.23
N LEU A 279 -21.10 13.19 -6.43
CA LEU A 279 -19.72 13.47 -6.85
C LEU A 279 -19.32 12.63 -8.07
N PHE A 280 -19.83 11.39 -8.15
CA PHE A 280 -19.56 10.51 -9.29
C PHE A 280 -20.32 10.93 -10.58
N GLN A 281 -21.24 11.87 -10.49
CA GLN A 281 -21.87 12.47 -11.68
C GLN A 281 -20.93 13.47 -12.36
N HIS A 282 -19.90 13.97 -11.66
CA HIS A 282 -18.86 14.80 -12.25
C HIS A 282 -17.83 13.94 -13.00
N PRO A 283 -17.71 14.07 -14.32
CA PRO A 283 -16.83 13.21 -15.12
C PRO A 283 -15.38 13.24 -14.67
N ALA A 284 -14.87 14.41 -14.26
CA ALA A 284 -13.50 14.55 -13.77
C ALA A 284 -13.27 13.78 -12.47
N PHE A 285 -14.23 13.81 -11.53
CA PHE A 285 -14.15 13.07 -10.26
C PHE A 285 -14.19 11.55 -10.49
N SER A 286 -15.17 11.07 -11.28
CA SER A 286 -15.29 9.65 -11.62
C SER A 286 -14.06 9.13 -12.36
N SER A 287 -13.53 9.94 -13.29
CA SER A 287 -12.29 9.62 -13.99
C SER A 287 -11.10 9.54 -13.05
N ALA A 288 -10.96 10.47 -12.10
CA ALA A 288 -9.90 10.46 -11.11
C ALA A 288 -9.96 9.23 -10.19
N ALA A 289 -11.17 8.86 -9.74
CA ALA A 289 -11.40 7.67 -8.93
C ALA A 289 -11.09 6.38 -9.71
N LEU A 290 -11.54 6.29 -10.97
CA LEU A 290 -11.30 5.11 -11.81
C LEU A 290 -9.82 4.96 -12.19
N VAL A 291 -9.14 6.06 -12.55
CA VAL A 291 -7.68 6.06 -12.76
C VAL A 291 -6.96 5.59 -11.50
N SER A 292 -7.40 6.04 -10.32
CA SER A 292 -6.81 5.63 -9.04
C SER A 292 -6.97 4.13 -8.77
N LEU A 293 -8.17 3.59 -9.02
CA LEU A 293 -8.47 2.16 -8.89
C LEU A 293 -7.57 1.32 -9.80
N LEU A 294 -7.55 1.63 -11.09
CA LEU A 294 -6.84 0.84 -12.10
C LEU A 294 -5.31 0.94 -11.95
N THR A 295 -4.80 2.13 -11.62
CA THR A 295 -3.36 2.30 -11.33
C THR A 295 -2.96 1.67 -10.01
N GLY A 296 -3.86 1.60 -9.02
CA GLY A 296 -3.64 0.87 -7.77
C GLY A 296 -3.38 -0.61 -8.01
N TYR A 297 -4.15 -1.24 -8.90
CA TYR A 297 -3.93 -2.63 -9.33
C TYR A 297 -2.52 -2.83 -9.88
N GLY A 298 -2.11 -2.02 -10.86
CA GLY A 298 -0.77 -2.10 -11.46
C GLY A 298 0.35 -1.87 -10.44
N PHE A 299 0.14 -0.95 -9.48
CA PHE A 299 1.13 -0.64 -8.45
C PHE A 299 1.35 -1.81 -7.47
N ALA A 300 0.28 -2.46 -7.00
CA ALA A 300 0.40 -3.65 -6.16
C ALA A 300 1.11 -4.78 -6.88
N THR A 301 0.74 -5.01 -8.16
CA THR A 301 1.38 -6.05 -8.99
C THR A 301 2.86 -5.76 -9.22
N ALA A 302 3.24 -4.52 -9.49
CA ALA A 302 4.65 -4.16 -9.69
C ALA A 302 5.48 -4.34 -8.41
N ILE A 303 4.97 -3.90 -7.24
CA ILE A 303 5.68 -4.04 -5.97
C ILE A 303 5.85 -5.53 -5.62
N VAL A 304 4.74 -6.25 -5.54
CA VAL A 304 4.77 -7.63 -5.03
C VAL A 304 5.33 -8.58 -6.08
N GLY A 305 4.92 -8.44 -7.34
CA GLY A 305 5.46 -9.26 -8.44
C GLY A 305 6.95 -9.03 -8.66
N GLY A 306 7.42 -7.77 -8.56
CA GLY A 306 8.84 -7.44 -8.62
C GLY A 306 9.65 -8.03 -7.45
N ALA A 307 9.12 -7.95 -6.22
CA ALA A 307 9.74 -8.56 -5.06
C ALA A 307 9.82 -10.09 -5.17
N VAL A 308 8.73 -10.73 -5.60
CA VAL A 308 8.66 -12.19 -5.83
C VAL A 308 9.62 -12.61 -6.94
N PHE A 309 9.72 -11.82 -8.03
CA PHE A 309 10.67 -12.11 -9.11
C PHE A 309 12.11 -12.10 -8.59
N VAL A 310 12.50 -11.08 -7.82
CA VAL A 310 13.85 -11.02 -7.25
C VAL A 310 14.12 -12.17 -6.29
N ASP A 311 13.14 -12.53 -5.44
CA ASP A 311 13.30 -13.57 -4.43
C ASP A 311 13.29 -14.98 -5.02
N ARG A 312 12.28 -15.29 -5.85
CA ARG A 312 11.99 -16.66 -6.31
C ARG A 312 12.60 -17.01 -7.67
N VAL A 313 12.87 -16.01 -8.49
CA VAL A 313 13.43 -16.23 -9.83
C VAL A 313 14.93 -15.94 -9.87
N LEU A 314 15.37 -14.83 -9.26
CA LEU A 314 16.78 -14.45 -9.25
C LEU A 314 17.53 -14.95 -8.01
N TYR A 315 16.85 -15.45 -6.97
CA TYR A 315 17.43 -15.80 -5.66
C TYR A 315 18.27 -14.67 -5.05
N GLY A 316 17.85 -13.41 -5.31
CA GLY A 316 18.65 -12.22 -5.04
C GLY A 316 18.72 -11.79 -3.59
N GLY A 317 17.87 -12.33 -2.72
CA GLY A 317 17.84 -11.98 -1.31
C GLY A 317 17.40 -10.53 -1.00
N PRO A 318 17.43 -10.12 0.29
CA PRO A 318 16.91 -8.82 0.74
C PRO A 318 17.66 -7.61 0.16
N ASP A 319 18.95 -7.72 -0.10
CA ASP A 319 19.77 -6.61 -0.62
C ASP A 319 19.39 -6.25 -2.06
N VAL A 320 19.16 -7.26 -2.88
CA VAL A 320 18.71 -7.09 -4.27
C VAL A 320 17.28 -6.58 -4.32
N GLN A 321 16.40 -7.07 -3.44
CA GLN A 321 15.04 -6.56 -3.31
C GLN A 321 15.03 -5.06 -2.93
N ARG A 322 15.91 -4.63 -2.03
CA ARG A 322 16.05 -3.20 -1.66
C ARG A 322 16.37 -2.33 -2.86
N VAL A 323 17.27 -2.78 -3.74
CA VAL A 323 17.63 -2.03 -4.96
C VAL A 323 16.41 -1.88 -5.88
N ALA A 324 15.70 -2.96 -6.15
CA ALA A 324 14.55 -2.96 -7.05
C ALA A 324 13.38 -2.11 -6.52
N LEU A 325 12.96 -2.36 -5.27
CA LEU A 325 11.84 -1.65 -4.64
C LEU A 325 12.21 -0.19 -4.32
N GLY A 326 13.47 0.07 -3.93
CA GLY A 326 13.98 1.42 -3.73
C GLY A 326 13.96 2.25 -5.01
N ALA A 327 14.36 1.65 -6.14
CA ALA A 327 14.31 2.29 -7.45
C ALA A 327 12.87 2.65 -7.86
N LEU A 328 11.90 1.73 -7.67
CA LEU A 328 10.48 1.97 -7.91
C LEU A 328 9.97 3.15 -7.08
N ALA A 329 10.20 3.11 -5.78
CA ALA A 329 9.62 4.10 -4.88
C ALA A 329 10.28 5.48 -5.03
N ALA A 330 11.61 5.56 -5.21
CA ALA A 330 12.32 6.80 -5.49
C ALA A 330 11.83 7.43 -6.81
N ALA A 331 11.70 6.64 -7.86
CA ALA A 331 11.19 7.11 -9.15
C ALA A 331 9.71 7.54 -9.05
N THR A 332 8.90 6.86 -8.22
CA THR A 332 7.52 7.28 -7.95
C THR A 332 7.48 8.66 -7.29
N ALA A 333 8.36 8.92 -6.32
CA ALA A 333 8.46 10.23 -5.68
C ALA A 333 8.87 11.32 -6.69
N VAL A 334 9.85 11.03 -7.56
CA VAL A 334 10.27 11.94 -8.65
C VAL A 334 9.11 12.21 -9.61
N GLY A 335 8.37 11.17 -10.01
CA GLY A 335 7.20 11.29 -10.87
C GLY A 335 6.09 12.15 -10.26
N ALA A 336 5.81 11.97 -8.98
CA ALA A 336 4.81 12.74 -8.25
C ALA A 336 5.18 14.23 -8.15
N LEU A 337 6.44 14.54 -7.82
CA LEU A 337 6.97 15.92 -7.81
C LEU A 337 6.94 16.53 -9.20
N GLY A 338 7.49 15.82 -10.19
CA GLY A 338 7.58 16.27 -11.58
C GLY A 338 6.18 16.55 -12.17
N SER A 339 5.20 15.68 -11.87
CA SER A 339 3.83 15.89 -12.34
C SER A 339 3.24 17.20 -11.82
N GLY A 340 3.45 17.54 -10.54
CA GLY A 340 2.97 18.79 -9.96
C GLY A 340 3.52 20.05 -10.66
N LEU A 341 4.76 19.96 -11.17
CA LEU A 341 5.37 21.03 -11.94
C LEU A 341 4.88 21.08 -13.39
N LEU A 342 4.72 19.89 -14.01
CA LEU A 342 4.31 19.76 -15.42
C LEU A 342 2.83 20.10 -15.66
N LEU A 343 1.96 19.93 -14.66
CA LEU A 343 0.53 20.19 -14.79
C LEU A 343 0.19 21.59 -15.31
N ARG A 344 0.96 22.59 -14.89
CA ARG A 344 0.77 23.98 -15.33
C ARG A 344 1.02 24.19 -16.82
N ARG A 345 1.88 23.36 -17.44
CA ARG A 345 2.26 23.50 -18.86
C ARG A 345 1.48 22.55 -19.76
N LEU A 346 1.24 21.34 -19.31
CA LEU A 346 0.72 20.25 -20.14
C LEU A 346 -0.74 19.88 -19.83
N GLY A 347 -1.26 20.29 -18.67
CA GLY A 347 -2.61 19.94 -18.23
C GLY A 347 -2.74 18.52 -17.65
N LEU A 348 -3.89 18.27 -17.00
CA LEU A 348 -4.15 17.03 -16.23
C LEU A 348 -4.13 15.78 -17.10
N GLY A 349 -4.80 15.81 -18.25
CA GLY A 349 -4.94 14.64 -19.13
C GLY A 349 -3.62 14.21 -19.75
N VAL A 350 -2.82 15.14 -20.28
CA VAL A 350 -1.55 14.82 -20.94
C VAL A 350 -0.57 14.21 -19.95
N VAL A 351 -0.39 14.81 -18.76
CA VAL A 351 0.52 14.31 -17.74
C VAL A 351 0.11 12.92 -17.26
N THR A 352 -1.21 12.70 -17.04
CA THR A 352 -1.72 11.39 -16.62
C THR A 352 -1.52 10.33 -17.69
N VAL A 353 -1.86 10.63 -18.95
CA VAL A 353 -1.72 9.67 -20.06
C VAL A 353 -0.24 9.33 -20.29
N THR A 354 0.65 10.30 -20.27
CA THR A 354 2.11 10.05 -20.38
C THR A 354 2.59 9.11 -19.26
N GLY A 355 2.17 9.35 -18.02
CA GLY A 355 2.49 8.48 -16.90
C GLY A 355 1.95 7.06 -17.08
N LEU A 356 0.71 6.92 -17.55
CA LEU A 356 0.08 5.62 -17.82
C LEU A 356 0.77 4.85 -18.95
N VAL A 357 1.13 5.53 -20.03
CA VAL A 357 1.87 4.91 -21.14
C VAL A 357 3.22 4.38 -20.66
N LEU A 358 3.95 5.18 -19.85
CA LEU A 358 5.23 4.77 -19.28
C LEU A 358 5.07 3.58 -18.34
N SER A 359 4.09 3.61 -17.43
CA SER A 359 3.81 2.49 -16.51
C SER A 359 3.39 1.22 -17.24
N THR A 360 2.52 1.35 -18.23
CA THR A 360 2.07 0.21 -19.06
C THR A 360 3.24 -0.39 -19.85
N GLY A 361 4.05 0.45 -20.48
CA GLY A 361 5.24 -0.01 -21.22
C GLY A 361 6.24 -0.73 -20.32
N ALA A 362 6.44 -0.23 -19.10
CA ALA A 362 7.29 -0.90 -18.11
C ALA A 362 6.73 -2.29 -17.75
N LEU A 363 5.43 -2.42 -17.44
CA LEU A 363 4.79 -3.71 -17.14
C LEU A 363 4.86 -4.69 -18.31
N VAL A 364 4.68 -4.23 -19.55
CA VAL A 364 4.86 -5.05 -20.75
C VAL A 364 6.31 -5.53 -20.87
N ARG A 365 7.29 -4.69 -20.57
CA ARG A 365 8.69 -5.10 -20.56
C ARG A 365 9.03 -6.04 -19.41
N MET A 366 8.45 -5.84 -18.23
CA MET A 366 8.57 -6.75 -17.08
C MET A 366 8.01 -8.15 -17.39
N SER A 367 7.01 -8.27 -18.25
CA SER A 367 6.49 -9.58 -18.67
C SER A 367 7.48 -10.37 -19.54
N ALA A 368 8.58 -9.77 -19.99
CA ALA A 368 9.66 -10.44 -20.69
C ALA A 368 10.83 -10.85 -19.77
N TRP A 369 10.70 -10.69 -18.46
CA TRP A 369 11.73 -11.09 -17.51
C TRP A 369 11.93 -12.61 -17.51
N THR A 370 13.19 -13.01 -17.38
CA THR A 370 13.65 -14.41 -17.35
C THR A 370 14.60 -14.63 -16.17
N PRO A 371 14.90 -15.86 -15.79
CA PRO A 371 15.90 -16.13 -14.74
C PRO A 371 17.31 -15.55 -15.03
N THR A 372 17.58 -15.19 -16.27
CA THR A 372 18.85 -14.55 -16.66
C THR A 372 18.80 -13.03 -16.70
N THR A 373 17.65 -12.41 -16.36
CA THR A 373 17.50 -10.95 -16.32
C THR A 373 18.39 -10.35 -15.24
N GLY A 374 19.23 -9.38 -15.63
CA GLY A 374 20.12 -8.70 -14.69
C GLY A 374 19.38 -7.76 -13.74
N ILE A 375 19.89 -7.61 -12.52
CA ILE A 375 19.28 -6.72 -11.51
C ILE A 375 19.20 -5.25 -11.97
N ALA A 376 20.12 -4.79 -12.79
CA ALA A 376 20.10 -3.45 -13.35
C ALA A 376 18.87 -3.23 -14.24
N GLU A 377 18.50 -4.22 -15.07
CA GLU A 377 17.28 -4.16 -15.89
C GLU A 377 16.03 -4.17 -15.02
N VAL A 378 15.99 -5.02 -13.98
CA VAL A 378 14.89 -5.06 -13.01
C VAL A 378 14.72 -3.68 -12.36
N ALA A 379 15.81 -3.09 -11.85
CA ALA A 379 15.76 -1.78 -11.19
C ALA A 379 15.32 -0.66 -12.15
N VAL A 380 15.79 -0.66 -13.39
CA VAL A 380 15.41 0.33 -14.41
C VAL A 380 13.93 0.23 -14.77
N LEU A 381 13.40 -0.98 -14.97
CA LEU A 381 11.99 -1.17 -15.32
C LEU A 381 11.07 -0.88 -14.12
N MET A 382 11.49 -1.25 -12.91
CA MET A 382 10.81 -0.85 -11.67
C MET A 382 10.78 0.67 -11.50
N ALA A 383 11.89 1.35 -11.77
CA ALA A 383 11.96 2.82 -11.77
C ALA A 383 11.09 3.44 -12.87
N ALA A 384 11.09 2.90 -14.09
CA ALA A 384 10.24 3.38 -15.17
C ALA A 384 8.76 3.26 -14.84
N PHE A 385 8.34 2.12 -14.28
CA PHE A 385 6.98 1.93 -13.78
C PHE A 385 6.67 2.97 -12.67
N GLY A 386 7.56 3.09 -11.68
CA GLY A 386 7.39 4.01 -10.56
C GLY A 386 7.25 5.46 -11.02
N LEU A 387 8.11 5.91 -11.94
CA LEU A 387 8.04 7.25 -12.52
C LEU A 387 6.69 7.51 -13.19
N GLY A 388 6.24 6.59 -14.04
CA GLY A 388 4.96 6.68 -14.72
C GLY A 388 3.78 6.70 -13.76
N PHE A 389 3.76 5.81 -12.78
CA PHE A 389 2.74 5.78 -11.73
C PHE A 389 2.74 7.10 -10.92
N GLY A 390 3.92 7.58 -10.51
CA GLY A 390 4.09 8.85 -9.79
C GLY A 390 3.49 10.02 -10.55
N MET A 391 3.70 10.07 -11.87
CA MET A 391 3.11 11.10 -12.74
C MET A 391 1.58 11.11 -12.73
N THR A 392 0.91 10.04 -12.35
CA THR A 392 -0.57 10.00 -12.24
C THR A 392 -1.08 10.52 -10.90
N VAL A 393 -0.23 10.59 -9.85
CA VAL A 393 -0.66 10.86 -8.47
C VAL A 393 -1.24 12.25 -8.30
N THR A 394 -0.50 13.28 -8.72
CA THR A 394 -0.92 14.67 -8.58
C THR A 394 -2.11 15.02 -9.47
N PRO A 395 -2.15 14.66 -10.78
CA PRO A 395 -3.28 14.99 -11.64
C PRO A 395 -4.62 14.47 -11.14
N ARG A 396 -4.68 13.20 -10.70
CA ARG A 396 -5.92 12.60 -10.20
C ARG A 396 -6.39 13.23 -8.88
N SER A 397 -5.46 13.55 -7.97
CA SER A 397 -5.79 14.25 -6.73
C SER A 397 -6.29 15.66 -7.00
N THR A 398 -5.64 16.39 -7.89
CA THR A 398 -6.06 17.73 -8.33
C THR A 398 -7.45 17.68 -8.99
N ALA A 399 -7.66 16.75 -9.95
CA ALA A 399 -8.94 16.62 -10.63
C ALA A 399 -10.11 16.31 -9.69
N ALA A 400 -9.87 15.44 -8.68
CA ALA A 400 -10.90 15.10 -7.71
C ALA A 400 -11.26 16.30 -6.81
N VAL A 401 -10.25 17.06 -6.37
CA VAL A 401 -10.44 18.24 -5.53
C VAL A 401 -11.07 19.38 -6.32
N ASP A 402 -10.64 19.62 -7.54
CA ASP A 402 -11.21 20.68 -8.42
C ASP A 402 -12.66 20.41 -8.84
N ALA A 403 -13.09 19.14 -8.81
CA ALA A 403 -14.46 18.75 -9.16
C ALA A 403 -15.46 19.00 -8.02
N VAL A 404 -15.01 19.34 -6.82
CA VAL A 404 -15.86 19.52 -5.63
C VAL A 404 -15.65 20.91 -5.03
N GLY A 405 -16.60 21.38 -4.25
CA GLY A 405 -16.44 22.62 -3.49
C GLY A 405 -15.41 22.46 -2.36
N ARG A 406 -14.82 23.57 -1.91
CA ARG A 406 -13.77 23.61 -0.88
C ARG A 406 -14.13 22.83 0.38
N ALA A 407 -15.40 22.87 0.76
CA ALA A 407 -15.92 22.20 1.94
C ALA A 407 -15.96 20.65 1.83
N ALA A 408 -15.68 20.05 0.65
CA ALA A 408 -15.68 18.61 0.41
C ALA A 408 -14.29 18.05 0.00
N PHE A 409 -13.22 18.82 0.17
CA PHE A 409 -11.85 18.40 -0.20
C PHE A 409 -11.39 17.15 0.55
N GLY A 410 -11.82 16.99 1.82
CA GLY A 410 -11.53 15.80 2.61
C GLY A 410 -12.13 14.54 2.01
N VAL A 411 -13.41 14.58 1.64
CA VAL A 411 -14.11 13.45 1.00
C VAL A 411 -13.49 13.13 -0.36
N ALA A 412 -13.17 14.14 -1.16
CA ALA A 412 -12.56 13.95 -2.47
C ALA A 412 -11.19 13.26 -2.37
N SER A 413 -10.32 13.75 -1.50
CA SER A 413 -8.99 13.18 -1.24
C SER A 413 -9.07 11.75 -0.71
N ALA A 414 -9.98 11.50 0.23
CA ALA A 414 -10.20 10.17 0.79
C ALA A 414 -10.70 9.20 -0.27
N THR A 415 -11.68 9.57 -1.08
CA THR A 415 -12.27 8.71 -2.12
C THR A 415 -11.22 8.25 -3.14
N VAL A 416 -10.40 9.17 -3.65
CA VAL A 416 -9.32 8.83 -4.60
C VAL A 416 -8.28 7.91 -3.97
N THR A 417 -7.96 8.14 -2.70
CA THR A 417 -6.99 7.30 -1.98
C THR A 417 -7.55 5.90 -1.72
N VAL A 418 -8.81 5.80 -1.29
CA VAL A 418 -9.50 4.51 -1.09
C VAL A 418 -9.65 3.76 -2.40
N ALA A 419 -10.03 4.41 -3.49
CA ALA A 419 -10.11 3.79 -4.81
C ALA A 419 -8.76 3.15 -5.20
N ARG A 420 -7.64 3.84 -4.95
CA ARG A 420 -6.29 3.28 -5.15
C ARG A 420 -6.04 2.06 -4.28
N MET A 421 -6.38 2.12 -2.99
CA MET A 421 -6.17 1.00 -2.07
C MET A 421 -7.02 -0.22 -2.42
N LEU A 422 -8.26 -0.01 -2.86
CA LEU A 422 -9.11 -1.09 -3.40
C LEU A 422 -8.48 -1.71 -4.65
N GLY A 423 -7.96 -0.88 -5.56
CA GLY A 423 -7.23 -1.37 -6.73
C GLY A 423 -6.02 -2.21 -6.33
N MET A 424 -5.23 -1.75 -5.35
CA MET A 424 -4.09 -2.50 -4.81
C MET A 424 -4.53 -3.83 -4.20
N ALA A 425 -5.60 -3.85 -3.41
CA ALA A 425 -6.13 -5.07 -2.81
C ALA A 425 -6.58 -6.10 -3.85
N VAL A 426 -7.29 -5.64 -4.90
CA VAL A 426 -7.71 -6.51 -6.01
C VAL A 426 -6.49 -7.03 -6.79
N GLY A 427 -5.47 -6.17 -7.03
CA GLY A 427 -4.23 -6.58 -7.69
C GLY A 427 -3.46 -7.63 -6.90
N LEU A 428 -3.36 -7.45 -5.59
CA LEU A 428 -2.72 -8.42 -4.70
C LEU A 428 -3.49 -9.74 -4.66
N ALA A 429 -4.82 -9.68 -4.55
CA ALA A 429 -5.67 -10.87 -4.56
C ALA A 429 -5.56 -11.65 -5.88
N ALA A 430 -5.57 -10.95 -7.01
CA ALA A 430 -5.38 -11.57 -8.32
C ALA A 430 -4.01 -12.25 -8.45
N LEU A 431 -2.94 -11.59 -7.99
CA LEU A 431 -1.59 -12.15 -7.97
C LEU A 431 -1.53 -13.39 -7.09
N THR A 432 -2.10 -13.33 -5.89
CA THR A 432 -2.09 -14.45 -4.94
C THR A 432 -2.91 -15.62 -5.47
N ALA A 433 -4.13 -15.37 -5.94
CA ALA A 433 -5.02 -16.42 -6.46
C ALA A 433 -4.43 -17.13 -7.68
N PHE A 434 -3.87 -16.37 -8.64
CA PHE A 434 -3.24 -16.95 -9.82
C PHE A 434 -1.95 -17.68 -9.48
N GLY A 435 -1.13 -17.12 -8.59
CA GLY A 435 0.12 -17.72 -8.14
C GLY A 435 -0.10 -18.99 -7.34
N SER A 436 -0.98 -18.96 -6.30
CA SER A 436 -1.22 -20.10 -5.43
C SER A 436 -1.80 -21.30 -6.17
N THR A 437 -2.84 -21.11 -6.98
CA THR A 437 -3.48 -22.21 -7.73
C THR A 437 -2.48 -22.91 -8.68
N THR A 438 -1.56 -22.16 -9.28
CA THR A 438 -0.55 -22.74 -10.16
C THR A 438 0.52 -23.47 -9.34
N ILE A 439 1.00 -22.87 -8.24
CA ILE A 439 1.98 -23.50 -7.34
C ILE A 439 1.42 -24.78 -6.73
N ASP A 440 0.18 -24.77 -6.25
CA ASP A 440 -0.48 -25.96 -5.67
C ASP A 440 -0.57 -27.09 -6.68
N ARG A 441 -1.00 -26.77 -7.91
CA ARG A 441 -1.05 -27.75 -8.99
C ARG A 441 0.33 -28.37 -9.26
N LEU A 442 1.36 -27.53 -9.43
CA LEU A 442 2.72 -27.98 -9.70
C LEU A 442 3.31 -28.77 -8.54
N SER A 443 3.03 -28.36 -7.30
CA SER A 443 3.44 -29.10 -6.11
C SER A 443 2.80 -30.49 -6.08
N HIS A 444 1.49 -30.57 -6.36
CA HIS A 444 0.81 -31.87 -6.47
C HIS A 444 1.39 -32.75 -7.58
N GLU A 445 1.72 -32.20 -8.74
CA GLU A 445 2.33 -32.93 -9.85
C GLU A 445 3.73 -33.44 -9.46
N ILE A 446 4.60 -32.61 -8.85
CA ILE A 446 5.96 -32.98 -8.45
C ILE A 446 5.99 -34.04 -7.35
N TYR A 447 5.07 -33.95 -6.38
CA TYR A 447 5.03 -34.84 -5.20
C TYR A 447 3.94 -35.89 -5.28
N ALA A 448 3.28 -36.08 -6.42
CA ALA A 448 2.23 -37.09 -6.62
C ALA A 448 2.70 -38.52 -6.28
N THR A 449 3.93 -38.86 -6.64
CA THR A 449 4.61 -40.10 -6.29
C THR A 449 6.08 -39.81 -5.93
N PRO A 450 6.79 -40.74 -5.25
CA PRO A 450 8.21 -40.54 -4.91
C PRO A 450 9.12 -40.26 -6.09
N ASP A 451 8.70 -40.61 -7.30
CA ASP A 451 9.50 -40.47 -8.52
C ASP A 451 8.97 -39.39 -9.49
N SER A 452 7.84 -38.73 -9.20
CA SER A 452 7.20 -37.74 -10.08
C SER A 452 8.12 -36.56 -10.42
N TYR A 453 9.04 -36.15 -9.50
CA TYR A 453 10.02 -35.10 -9.75
C TYR A 453 10.90 -35.34 -10.99
N ARG A 454 11.05 -36.61 -11.40
CA ARG A 454 11.90 -36.99 -12.55
C ARG A 454 11.40 -36.43 -13.87
N GLU A 455 10.13 -36.14 -13.99
CA GLU A 455 9.56 -35.54 -15.20
C GLU A 455 9.99 -34.08 -15.40
N PHE A 456 10.35 -33.40 -14.30
CA PHE A 456 10.69 -31.98 -14.26
C PHE A 456 12.19 -31.68 -14.35
N ILE A 457 13.02 -32.72 -14.43
CA ILE A 457 14.49 -32.63 -14.53
C ILE A 457 15.01 -33.22 -15.85
N PRO A 458 16.21 -32.79 -16.29
CA PRO A 458 16.86 -33.35 -17.47
C PRO A 458 16.99 -34.88 -17.40
N GLU A 459 16.84 -35.56 -18.55
CA GLU A 459 16.83 -37.01 -18.66
C GLU A 459 18.06 -37.68 -18.05
N ILE A 460 19.22 -37.05 -18.19
CA ILE A 460 20.50 -37.54 -17.64
C ILE A 460 20.54 -37.61 -16.09
N LEU A 461 19.65 -36.87 -15.41
CA LEU A 461 19.55 -36.84 -13.95
C LEU A 461 18.45 -37.73 -13.41
N ARG A 462 17.55 -38.27 -14.24
CA ARG A 462 16.36 -39.02 -13.81
C ARG A 462 16.67 -40.31 -13.04
N THR A 463 17.85 -40.85 -13.19
CA THR A 463 18.31 -42.06 -12.47
C THR A 463 18.87 -41.73 -11.08
N ARG A 464 19.09 -40.47 -10.75
CA ARG A 464 19.71 -40.04 -9.50
C ARG A 464 18.65 -39.82 -8.41
N PRO A 465 18.99 -40.01 -7.13
CA PRO A 465 18.07 -39.78 -6.04
C PRO A 465 17.79 -38.27 -5.84
N LEU A 466 16.64 -37.94 -5.28
CA LEU A 466 16.21 -36.54 -5.02
C LEU A 466 17.23 -35.74 -4.17
N LYS A 467 18.00 -36.42 -3.31
CA LYS A 467 19.04 -35.79 -2.48
C LYS A 467 20.34 -35.46 -3.22
N ASP A 468 20.48 -35.87 -4.47
CA ASP A 468 21.66 -35.52 -5.30
C ASP A 468 21.66 -34.01 -5.58
N GLY A 469 22.78 -33.33 -5.32
CA GLY A 469 22.88 -31.87 -5.48
C GLY A 469 22.57 -31.37 -6.89
N LEU A 470 22.87 -32.18 -7.93
CA LEU A 470 22.54 -31.82 -9.32
C LEU A 470 21.02 -31.92 -9.59
N VAL A 471 20.34 -32.87 -8.94
CA VAL A 471 18.88 -33.01 -9.06
C VAL A 471 18.20 -31.83 -8.37
N VAL A 472 18.65 -31.45 -7.16
CA VAL A 472 18.15 -30.28 -6.44
C VAL A 472 18.34 -29.01 -7.27
N GLN A 473 19.53 -28.80 -7.82
CA GLN A 473 19.82 -27.63 -8.68
C GLN A 473 18.95 -27.61 -9.94
N ALA A 474 18.70 -28.77 -10.56
CA ALA A 474 17.84 -28.86 -11.74
C ALA A 474 16.37 -28.53 -11.39
N LEU A 475 15.88 -28.97 -10.23
CA LEU A 475 14.53 -28.63 -9.74
C LEU A 475 14.42 -27.15 -9.39
N GLU A 476 15.44 -26.56 -8.75
CA GLU A 476 15.48 -25.11 -8.48
C GLU A 476 15.45 -24.30 -9.77
N GLN A 477 16.21 -24.70 -10.78
CA GLN A 477 16.22 -24.07 -12.09
C GLN A 477 14.85 -24.16 -12.77
N TRP A 478 14.23 -25.34 -12.70
CA TRP A 478 12.88 -25.53 -13.22
C TRP A 478 11.86 -24.65 -12.47
N ALA A 479 11.89 -24.63 -11.13
CA ALA A 479 11.01 -23.82 -10.30
C ALA A 479 11.17 -22.31 -10.59
N SER A 480 12.41 -21.85 -10.80
CA SER A 480 12.71 -20.48 -11.20
C SER A 480 12.10 -20.12 -12.56
N ASN A 481 12.22 -21.02 -13.56
CA ASN A 481 11.62 -20.82 -14.87
C ASN A 481 10.09 -20.77 -14.82
N GLU A 482 9.48 -21.64 -14.00
CA GLU A 482 8.02 -21.68 -13.86
C GLU A 482 7.51 -20.46 -13.08
N ALA A 483 8.20 -20.02 -12.04
CA ALA A 483 7.89 -18.78 -11.34
C ALA A 483 7.96 -17.56 -12.29
N ALA A 484 8.96 -17.49 -13.15
CA ALA A 484 9.05 -16.45 -14.17
C ALA A 484 7.87 -16.50 -15.14
N ARG A 485 7.46 -17.70 -15.59
CA ARG A 485 6.31 -17.90 -16.49
C ARG A 485 4.98 -17.45 -15.85
N ILE A 486 4.77 -17.74 -14.58
CA ILE A 486 3.60 -17.29 -13.82
C ILE A 486 3.58 -15.75 -13.79
N LEU A 487 4.70 -15.12 -13.48
CA LEU A 487 4.81 -13.66 -13.40
C LEU A 487 4.60 -12.96 -14.74
N VAL A 488 4.97 -13.57 -15.87
CA VAL A 488 4.65 -13.07 -17.22
C VAL A 488 3.17 -12.79 -17.39
N GLY A 489 2.32 -13.77 -17.07
CA GLY A 489 0.86 -13.62 -17.15
C GLY A 489 0.34 -12.50 -16.24
N ILE A 490 0.84 -12.43 -15.02
CA ILE A 490 0.45 -11.44 -14.02
C ILE A 490 0.81 -10.03 -14.48
N PHE A 491 2.03 -9.80 -14.99
CA PHE A 491 2.44 -8.48 -15.50
C PHE A 491 1.67 -8.07 -16.75
N LEU A 492 1.32 -9.01 -17.65
CA LEU A 492 0.50 -8.70 -18.82
C LEU A 492 -0.92 -8.27 -18.44
N VAL A 493 -1.55 -8.97 -17.48
CA VAL A 493 -2.87 -8.54 -16.95
C VAL A 493 -2.77 -7.16 -16.31
N ALA A 494 -1.72 -6.91 -15.51
CA ALA A 494 -1.51 -5.60 -14.90
C ALA A 494 -1.27 -4.50 -15.94
N ALA A 495 -0.56 -4.80 -17.02
CA ALA A 495 -0.37 -3.88 -18.14
C ALA A 495 -1.70 -3.55 -18.82
N ALA A 496 -2.54 -4.56 -19.09
CA ALA A 496 -3.86 -4.36 -19.68
C ALA A 496 -4.77 -3.51 -18.78
N VAL A 497 -4.83 -3.82 -17.48
CA VAL A 497 -5.62 -3.05 -16.50
C VAL A 497 -5.11 -1.61 -16.40
N THR A 498 -3.79 -1.39 -16.36
CA THR A 498 -3.19 -0.06 -16.31
C THR A 498 -3.44 0.71 -17.61
N ALA A 499 -3.38 0.04 -18.77
CA ALA A 499 -3.71 0.64 -20.07
C ALA A 499 -5.16 1.10 -20.16
N LEU A 500 -6.11 0.33 -19.60
CA LEU A 500 -7.53 0.73 -19.52
C LEU A 500 -7.72 2.08 -18.80
N ALA A 501 -6.82 2.44 -17.88
CA ALA A 501 -6.88 3.72 -17.20
C ALA A 501 -6.65 4.92 -18.13
N VAL A 502 -6.11 4.72 -19.33
CA VAL A 502 -5.95 5.78 -20.34
C VAL A 502 -7.31 6.34 -20.78
N LEU A 503 -8.33 5.49 -20.87
CA LEU A 503 -9.69 5.92 -21.28
C LEU A 503 -10.25 7.02 -20.35
N PRO A 504 -10.35 6.80 -19.02
CA PRO A 504 -10.80 7.86 -18.12
C PRO A 504 -9.77 8.99 -17.98
N ALA A 505 -8.46 8.75 -18.17
CA ALA A 505 -7.44 9.79 -18.10
C ALA A 505 -7.60 10.87 -19.18
N VAL A 506 -8.03 10.48 -20.38
CA VAL A 506 -8.34 11.44 -21.45
C VAL A 506 -9.48 12.39 -21.06
N ALA A 507 -10.45 11.90 -20.29
CA ALA A 507 -11.56 12.71 -19.80
C ALA A 507 -11.12 13.75 -18.73
N LEU A 508 -10.02 13.52 -18.02
CA LEU A 508 -9.42 14.49 -17.09
C LEU A 508 -8.94 15.76 -17.83
N GLY A 509 -8.55 15.65 -19.10
CA GLY A 509 -8.08 16.78 -19.93
C GLY A 509 -9.20 17.62 -20.54
N ARG A 510 -10.42 17.12 -20.57
CA ARG A 510 -11.57 17.81 -21.12
C ARG A 510 -12.18 18.77 -20.08
N ARG A 511 -11.43 19.78 -19.65
CA ARG A 511 -12.03 20.94 -18.98
C ARG A 511 -12.94 21.63 -20.00
N ARG A 512 -14.24 21.48 -19.88
CA ARG A 512 -15.11 22.62 -20.15
C ARG A 512 -14.79 23.62 -19.04
N MET A 513 -14.04 24.67 -19.36
CA MET A 513 -14.08 25.89 -18.56
C MET A 513 -15.55 26.26 -18.51
N LEU A 514 -16.16 26.10 -17.37
CA LEU A 514 -17.37 26.84 -17.06
C LEU A 514 -16.87 28.29 -17.00
N GLU A 515 -17.04 29.02 -18.05
CA GLU A 515 -16.94 30.46 -18.05
C GLU A 515 -17.86 31.01 -16.97
N PRO A 516 -17.46 32.11 -16.30
CA PRO A 516 -18.06 32.62 -15.08
C PRO A 516 -19.54 32.99 -15.24
#